data_4c2d0c4a0135d6ab96c98444ebfe98b0
#
_entry.id   4c2d0c4a0135d6ab96c98444ebfe98b0
#
_cell.length_a   1.000
_cell.length_b   1.000
_cell.length_c   1.000
_cell.angle_alpha   90.00
_cell.angle_beta   90.00
_cell.angle_gamma   90.00
#
_symmetry.space_group_name_H-M   'P 1'
#
loop_
_entity.id
_entity.type
_entity.pdbx_description
1 polymer ?
#
loop_
_entity_poly.entity_id
_entity_poly.type
_entity_poly.pdbx_seq_one_letter_code
_entity_poly.pdbx_strand_id
1 'polypeptide(L)'
;KETRSWQFEDGAPEQMSFSNFGDFASVYKDNERSSRISRNFSPLIGMNMTLHKNISVTFRNNLNKSKDESPTGLTIQNDNSYTSTGTYTHRGGINFSLPFYGDINLNNTMSFTLNFDLNKSKEERSGNKTELEIGSFSESWKAGLRMSYQFSTKVSGGIRYEYRESDTRTTGRKIDRDFGFDVNLAISG
;
A
#
# COMPACT_ATOMS: atom_id res chain seq x y z
N LYS A 1 2.20 -13.75 -8.43
CA LYS A 1 2.75 -14.95 -7.76
C LYS A 1 1.61 -15.68 -7.05
N GLU A 2 1.49 -16.98 -7.24
CA GLU A 2 0.59 -17.84 -6.50
C GLU A 2 1.42 -18.80 -5.66
N THR A 3 1.05 -19.01 -4.41
CA THR A 3 1.68 -19.94 -3.48
C THR A 3 0.59 -20.81 -2.88
N ARG A 4 0.83 -22.13 -2.83
CA ARG A 4 -0.05 -23.12 -2.21
C ARG A 4 0.74 -23.88 -1.17
N SER A 5 0.14 -24.11 -0.02
CA SER A 5 0.70 -24.94 1.05
C SER A 5 -0.39 -25.84 1.64
N TRP A 6 0.00 -27.04 2.05
CA TRP A 6 -0.87 -28.02 2.70
C TRP A 6 -0.20 -28.50 3.97
N GLN A 7 -1.00 -28.81 4.97
CA GLN A 7 -0.58 -29.50 6.18
C GLN A 7 -1.41 -30.76 6.32
N PHE A 8 -0.74 -31.86 6.57
CA PHE A 8 -1.34 -33.20 6.71
C PHE A 8 -1.26 -33.65 8.15
N GLU A 9 -2.13 -34.61 8.54
CA GLU A 9 -2.03 -35.30 9.83
C GLU A 9 -0.80 -36.22 9.90
N ASP A 10 -0.39 -36.56 11.12
CA ASP A 10 0.72 -37.49 11.35
C ASP A 10 0.48 -38.80 10.63
N GLY A 11 1.43 -39.23 9.80
CA GLY A 11 1.35 -40.42 8.96
C GLY A 11 1.33 -40.15 7.46
N ALA A 12 1.40 -38.90 7.03
CA ALA A 12 1.63 -38.56 5.63
C ALA A 12 3.00 -39.07 5.16
N PRO A 13 3.11 -39.57 3.91
CA PRO A 13 4.36 -40.12 3.40
C PRO A 13 5.47 -39.11 3.36
N GLU A 14 6.66 -39.46 3.83
CA GLU A 14 7.84 -38.62 3.94
C GLU A 14 8.41 -38.12 2.60
N GLN A 15 8.02 -38.74 1.48
CA GLN A 15 8.51 -38.36 0.15
C GLN A 15 7.37 -38.13 -0.84
N MET A 16 7.26 -36.95 -1.34
CA MET A 16 6.36 -36.57 -2.42
C MET A 16 7.12 -36.34 -3.72
N SER A 17 6.80 -37.14 -4.74
CA SER A 17 7.29 -36.91 -6.09
C SER A 17 6.37 -35.94 -6.83
N PHE A 18 6.92 -34.85 -7.36
CA PHE A 18 6.17 -33.88 -8.16
C PHE A 18 5.54 -34.46 -9.45
N SER A 19 5.98 -35.64 -9.90
CA SER A 19 5.46 -36.29 -11.10
C SER A 19 4.02 -36.77 -10.99
N ASN A 20 3.51 -37.01 -9.76
CA ASN A 20 2.17 -37.55 -9.51
C ASN A 20 1.28 -36.59 -8.71
N PHE A 21 1.54 -35.28 -8.84
CA PHE A 21 0.86 -34.26 -8.02
C PHE A 21 -0.67 -34.26 -8.20
N GLY A 22 -1.18 -34.58 -9.39
CA GLY A 22 -2.62 -34.68 -9.67
C GLY A 22 -3.27 -35.85 -8.92
N ASP A 23 -2.64 -37.00 -8.95
CA ASP A 23 -3.14 -38.21 -8.27
C ASP A 23 -3.01 -38.10 -6.75
N PHE A 24 -1.92 -37.43 -6.30
CA PHE A 24 -1.69 -37.14 -4.90
C PHE A 24 -2.81 -36.30 -4.30
N ALA A 25 -3.21 -35.22 -4.99
CA ALA A 25 -4.28 -34.33 -4.53
C ALA A 25 -5.64 -35.06 -4.36
N SER A 26 -5.89 -36.12 -5.12
CA SER A 26 -7.12 -36.91 -5.02
C SER A 26 -7.07 -37.95 -3.91
N VAL A 27 -5.94 -38.61 -3.72
CA VAL A 27 -5.77 -39.74 -2.76
C VAL A 27 -5.62 -39.22 -1.32
N TYR A 28 -4.95 -38.07 -1.14
CA TYR A 28 -4.66 -37.53 0.20
C TYR A 28 -5.55 -36.39 0.62
N LYS A 29 -6.56 -36.02 -0.16
CA LYS A 29 -7.50 -34.95 0.16
C LYS A 29 -8.22 -35.17 1.49
N ASP A 30 -8.51 -36.40 1.84
CA ASP A 30 -9.19 -36.76 3.09
C ASP A 30 -8.29 -36.62 4.33
N ASN A 31 -6.97 -36.66 4.13
CA ASN A 31 -5.98 -36.47 5.20
C ASN A 31 -5.46 -35.05 5.28
N GLU A 32 -5.96 -34.15 4.45
CA GLU A 32 -5.56 -32.73 4.44
C GLU A 32 -6.08 -32.05 5.71
N ARG A 33 -5.17 -31.60 6.54
CA ARG A 33 -5.50 -30.89 7.77
C ARG A 33 -5.79 -29.41 7.53
N SER A 34 -5.04 -28.80 6.66
CA SER A 34 -5.27 -27.42 6.22
C SER A 34 -4.64 -27.15 4.86
N SER A 35 -5.25 -26.26 4.09
CA SER A 35 -4.67 -25.75 2.85
C SER A 35 -4.67 -24.23 2.81
N ARG A 36 -3.64 -23.68 2.22
CA ARG A 36 -3.52 -22.24 1.97
C ARG A 36 -3.18 -21.98 0.52
N ILE A 37 -3.99 -21.14 -0.11
CA ILE A 37 -3.75 -20.62 -1.45
C ILE A 37 -3.58 -19.11 -1.35
N SER A 38 -2.43 -18.59 -1.77
CA SER A 38 -2.17 -17.15 -1.80
C SER A 38 -1.80 -16.71 -3.21
N ARG A 39 -2.44 -15.63 -3.66
CA ARG A 39 -2.17 -14.97 -4.94
C ARG A 39 -1.80 -13.54 -4.66
N ASN A 40 -0.58 -13.18 -5.03
CA ASN A 40 -0.05 -11.84 -4.84
C ASN A 40 0.35 -11.23 -6.18
N PHE A 41 -0.22 -10.08 -6.49
CA PHE A 41 0.10 -9.24 -7.64
C PHE A 41 0.58 -7.89 -7.13
N SER A 42 1.90 -7.66 -7.18
CA SER A 42 2.51 -6.43 -6.67
C SER A 42 3.59 -5.94 -7.65
N PRO A 43 3.28 -4.98 -8.49
CA PRO A 43 1.95 -4.43 -8.74
C PRO A 43 1.10 -5.33 -9.66
N LEU A 44 -0.22 -5.26 -9.54
CA LEU A 44 -1.14 -5.77 -10.55
C LEU A 44 -1.14 -4.85 -11.78
N ILE A 45 -1.19 -3.55 -11.53
CA ILE A 45 -1.03 -2.49 -12.53
C ILE A 45 -0.06 -1.47 -11.97
N GLY A 46 0.94 -1.11 -12.75
CA GLY A 46 1.88 -0.04 -12.45
C GLY A 46 2.08 0.87 -13.65
N MET A 47 2.06 2.17 -13.43
CA MET A 47 2.28 3.17 -14.46
C MET A 47 3.18 4.27 -13.93
N ASN A 48 4.21 4.60 -14.70
CA ASN A 48 5.06 5.75 -14.45
C ASN A 48 5.03 6.64 -15.69
N MET A 49 4.63 7.89 -15.52
CA MET A 49 4.58 8.87 -16.60
C MET A 49 5.39 10.10 -16.23
N THR A 50 6.13 10.62 -17.17
CA THR A 50 6.73 11.93 -17.09
C THR A 50 6.01 12.82 -18.09
N LEU A 51 5.17 13.71 -17.55
CA LEU A 51 4.43 14.70 -18.33
C LEU A 51 5.25 15.98 -18.33
N HIS A 52 5.87 16.29 -19.42
CA HIS A 52 6.79 17.42 -19.46
C HIS A 52 7.99 17.22 -18.52
N LYS A 53 9.07 18.03 -18.70
CA LYS A 53 10.35 17.85 -17.96
C LYS A 53 10.23 17.99 -16.42
N ASN A 54 9.13 18.51 -15.93
CA ASN A 54 8.97 18.91 -14.54
C ASN A 54 7.84 18.19 -13.78
N ILE A 55 7.05 17.34 -14.44
CA ILE A 55 5.93 16.64 -13.84
C ILE A 55 6.13 15.16 -14.00
N SER A 56 6.12 14.43 -12.91
CA SER A 56 6.09 12.97 -12.90
C SER A 56 4.87 12.47 -12.14
N VAL A 57 4.26 11.42 -12.64
CA VAL A 57 3.12 10.75 -12.02
C VAL A 57 3.40 9.25 -11.99
N THR A 58 3.26 8.68 -10.82
CA THR A 58 3.34 7.23 -10.59
C THR A 58 2.01 6.75 -10.06
N PHE A 59 1.52 5.65 -10.60
CA PHE A 59 0.35 4.94 -10.11
C PHE A 59 0.68 3.46 -9.94
N ARG A 60 0.24 2.86 -8.85
CA ARG A 60 0.38 1.43 -8.57
C ARG A 60 -0.88 0.89 -7.92
N ASN A 61 -1.27 -0.29 -8.36
CA ASN A 61 -2.29 -1.09 -7.70
C ASN A 61 -1.70 -2.45 -7.32
N ASN A 62 -1.83 -2.83 -6.08
CA ASN A 62 -1.44 -4.14 -5.59
C ASN A 62 -2.67 -4.91 -5.13
N LEU A 63 -2.71 -6.18 -5.42
CA LEU A 63 -3.78 -7.09 -5.04
C LEU A 63 -3.19 -8.32 -4.38
N ASN A 64 -3.63 -8.61 -3.16
CA ASN A 64 -3.33 -9.85 -2.46
C ASN A 64 -4.63 -10.56 -2.11
N LYS A 65 -4.73 -11.83 -2.45
CA LYS A 65 -5.85 -12.70 -2.08
C LYS A 65 -5.31 -13.97 -1.45
N SER A 66 -5.83 -14.33 -0.30
CA SER A 66 -5.56 -15.62 0.30
C SER A 66 -6.84 -16.35 0.65
N LYS A 67 -6.79 -17.66 0.51
CA LYS A 67 -7.81 -18.59 0.95
C LYS A 67 -7.14 -19.60 1.87
N ASP A 68 -7.57 -19.64 3.11
CA ASP A 68 -7.13 -20.60 4.13
C ASP A 68 -8.30 -21.51 4.45
N GLU A 69 -8.13 -22.80 4.23
CA GLU A 69 -9.12 -23.83 4.49
C GLU A 69 -8.59 -24.79 5.53
N SER A 70 -9.37 -25.02 6.58
CA SER A 70 -9.07 -25.94 7.67
C SER A 70 -10.27 -26.85 7.95
N PRO A 71 -10.12 -27.94 8.71
CA PRO A 71 -11.26 -28.77 9.12
C PRO A 71 -12.36 -27.98 9.84
N THR A 72 -11.99 -26.91 10.53
CA THR A 72 -12.91 -26.08 11.33
C THR A 72 -13.50 -24.90 10.58
N GLY A 73 -13.06 -24.62 9.35
CA GLY A 73 -13.64 -23.51 8.61
C GLY A 73 -12.81 -23.01 7.43
N LEU A 74 -13.31 -21.96 6.84
CA LEU A 74 -12.74 -21.27 5.69
C LEU A 74 -12.52 -19.79 6.02
N THR A 75 -11.33 -19.27 5.71
CA THR A 75 -11.03 -17.84 5.77
C THR A 75 -10.59 -17.37 4.40
N ILE A 76 -11.20 -16.29 3.92
CA ILE A 76 -10.83 -15.62 2.68
C ILE A 76 -10.41 -14.20 3.02
N GLN A 77 -9.20 -13.81 2.64
CA GLN A 77 -8.70 -12.45 2.80
C GLN A 77 -8.45 -11.82 1.43
N ASN A 78 -8.93 -10.60 1.27
CA ASN A 78 -8.72 -9.79 0.08
C ASN A 78 -8.15 -8.43 0.50
N ASP A 79 -6.91 -8.15 0.08
CA ASP A 79 -6.25 -6.87 0.31
C ASP A 79 -6.02 -6.21 -1.04
N ASN A 80 -6.42 -4.96 -1.14
CA ASN A 80 -6.22 -4.15 -2.33
C ASN A 80 -5.67 -2.78 -1.95
N SER A 81 -4.58 -2.38 -2.58
CA SER A 81 -3.99 -1.07 -2.35
C SER A 81 -3.76 -0.32 -3.66
N TYR A 82 -4.08 0.95 -3.63
CA TYR A 82 -3.83 1.90 -4.70
C TYR A 82 -2.93 3.01 -4.17
N THR A 83 -1.84 3.26 -4.86
CA THR A 83 -0.90 4.33 -4.53
C THR A 83 -0.72 5.21 -5.75
N SER A 84 -0.85 6.51 -5.58
CA SER A 84 -0.56 7.50 -6.61
C SER A 84 0.37 8.58 -6.05
N THR A 85 1.40 8.92 -6.80
CA THR A 85 2.31 10.01 -6.46
C THR A 85 2.46 10.93 -7.67
N GLY A 86 2.16 12.20 -7.49
CA GLY A 86 2.42 13.26 -8.46
C GLY A 86 3.52 14.18 -7.93
N THR A 87 4.55 14.45 -8.73
CA THR A 87 5.61 15.41 -8.37
C THR A 87 5.71 16.47 -9.44
N TYR A 88 5.72 17.72 -9.02
CA TYR A 88 6.01 18.87 -9.86
C TYR A 88 7.24 19.60 -9.33
N THR A 89 8.24 19.82 -10.17
CA THR A 89 9.46 20.54 -9.82
C THR A 89 9.53 21.83 -10.61
N HIS A 90 9.53 22.94 -9.91
CA HIS A 90 9.72 24.26 -10.51
C HIS A 90 11.18 24.68 -10.37
N ARG A 91 11.80 25.02 -11.49
CA ARG A 91 13.16 25.57 -11.57
C ARG A 91 13.08 26.98 -12.11
N GLY A 92 13.78 27.90 -11.50
CA GLY A 92 13.83 29.28 -11.99
C GLY A 92 13.18 30.33 -11.10
N GLY A 93 12.78 29.91 -9.91
CA GLY A 93 12.28 30.84 -8.90
C GLY A 93 10.79 31.17 -9.01
N ILE A 94 10.21 31.56 -7.91
CA ILE A 94 8.84 32.05 -7.81
C ILE A 94 8.89 33.38 -7.07
N ASN A 95 8.26 34.40 -7.64
CA ASN A 95 8.09 35.73 -7.03
C ASN A 95 6.63 35.86 -6.61
N PHE A 96 6.40 36.20 -5.36
CA PHE A 96 5.07 36.50 -4.87
C PHE A 96 5.10 37.58 -3.82
N SER A 97 4.06 38.42 -3.78
CA SER A 97 3.91 39.52 -2.83
C SER A 97 2.99 39.08 -1.69
N LEU A 98 3.47 39.18 -0.46
CA LEU A 98 2.64 39.00 0.73
C LEU A 98 2.12 40.38 1.22
N PRO A 99 0.81 40.47 1.58
CA PRO A 99 0.16 41.69 2.00
C PRO A 99 0.75 42.14 3.30
N PHE A 100 1.70 42.25 3.82
CA PHE A 100 2.35 42.79 5.03
C PHE A 100 3.87 42.62 5.05
N TYR A 101 4.42 41.75 4.15
CA TYR A 101 5.85 41.42 4.12
C TYR A 101 6.56 41.84 2.82
N GLY A 102 5.80 42.35 1.82
CA GLY A 102 6.37 42.77 0.53
C GLY A 102 6.67 41.57 -0.41
N ASP A 103 7.56 41.83 -1.37
CA ASP A 103 7.90 40.85 -2.41
C ASP A 103 8.91 39.83 -1.91
N ILE A 104 8.55 38.58 -2.03
CA ILE A 104 9.41 37.42 -1.71
C ILE A 104 9.86 36.80 -3.04
N ASN A 105 11.17 36.76 -3.24
CA ASN A 105 11.80 36.15 -4.41
C ASN A 105 12.47 34.82 -4.03
N LEU A 106 11.87 33.72 -4.43
CA LEU A 106 12.41 32.38 -4.23
C LEU A 106 13.13 31.93 -5.53
N ASN A 107 14.43 32.12 -5.61
CA ASN A 107 15.21 31.95 -6.86
C ASN A 107 15.65 30.50 -7.11
N ASN A 108 15.47 29.61 -6.13
CA ASN A 108 15.95 28.24 -6.21
C ASN A 108 14.83 27.24 -6.56
N THR A 109 15.20 25.98 -6.66
CA THR A 109 14.27 24.91 -6.99
C THR A 109 13.24 24.70 -5.89
N MET A 110 11.97 24.60 -6.29
CA MET A 110 10.85 24.21 -5.45
C MET A 110 10.22 22.94 -6.00
N SER A 111 9.88 22.01 -5.14
CA SER A 111 9.14 20.81 -5.53
C SER A 111 7.86 20.64 -4.73
N PHE A 112 6.84 20.18 -5.41
CA PHE A 112 5.55 19.82 -4.84
C PHE A 112 5.31 18.35 -5.09
N THR A 113 4.97 17.62 -4.03
CA THR A 113 4.64 16.20 -4.13
C THR A 113 3.25 15.98 -3.55
N LEU A 114 2.37 15.40 -4.36
CA LEU A 114 1.04 14.96 -3.95
C LEU A 114 1.05 13.44 -3.89
N ASN A 115 0.68 12.90 -2.74
CA ASN A 115 0.55 11.46 -2.53
C ASN A 115 -0.91 11.14 -2.23
N PHE A 116 -1.38 10.05 -2.80
CA PHE A 116 -2.68 9.48 -2.52
C PHE A 116 -2.53 7.97 -2.36
N ASP A 117 -3.00 7.45 -1.23
CA ASP A 117 -3.03 6.03 -0.92
C ASP A 117 -4.44 5.62 -0.53
N LEU A 118 -4.93 4.52 -1.08
CA LEU A 118 -6.18 3.87 -0.70
C LEU A 118 -5.91 2.41 -0.43
N ASN A 119 -6.24 1.95 0.77
CA ASN A 119 -6.09 0.56 1.17
C ASN A 119 -7.45 0.01 1.59
N LYS A 120 -7.77 -1.16 1.07
CA LYS A 120 -8.97 -1.93 1.42
C LYS A 120 -8.57 -3.34 1.78
N SER A 121 -8.97 -3.78 2.96
CA SER A 121 -8.81 -5.15 3.43
C SER A 121 -10.16 -5.69 3.87
N LYS A 122 -10.48 -6.90 3.41
CA LYS A 122 -11.69 -7.61 3.79
C LYS A 122 -11.35 -9.05 4.10
N GLU A 123 -11.79 -9.51 5.26
CA GLU A 123 -11.70 -10.89 5.66
C GLU A 123 -13.11 -11.46 5.83
N GLU A 124 -13.35 -12.60 5.22
CA GLU A 124 -14.57 -13.37 5.31
C GLU A 124 -14.26 -14.72 5.92
N ARG A 125 -15.08 -15.19 6.85
CA ARG A 125 -14.92 -16.45 7.57
C ARG A 125 -16.18 -17.28 7.50
N SER A 126 -16.02 -18.59 7.47
CA SER A 126 -17.10 -19.56 7.63
C SER A 126 -16.67 -20.69 8.54
N GLY A 127 -17.43 -20.96 9.60
CA GLY A 127 -17.16 -22.04 10.53
C GLY A 127 -17.54 -23.42 9.98
N ASN A 128 -18.48 -23.49 9.04
CA ASN A 128 -18.97 -24.74 8.45
C ASN A 128 -18.77 -24.82 6.93
N LYS A 129 -18.00 -23.91 6.35
CA LYS A 129 -17.70 -23.78 4.91
C LYS A 129 -18.89 -23.50 3.99
N THR A 130 -20.07 -23.27 4.56
CA THR A 130 -21.32 -23.11 3.79
C THR A 130 -21.70 -21.65 3.63
N GLU A 131 -21.60 -20.85 4.68
CA GLU A 131 -21.90 -19.42 4.67
C GLU A 131 -20.67 -18.62 5.07
N LEU A 132 -20.37 -17.57 4.31
CA LEU A 132 -19.28 -16.64 4.56
C LEU A 132 -19.82 -15.41 5.28
N GLU A 133 -19.28 -15.14 6.44
CA GLU A 133 -19.57 -13.91 7.18
C GLU A 133 -18.36 -12.98 7.12
N ILE A 134 -18.63 -11.67 7.16
CA ILE A 134 -17.56 -10.69 7.24
C ILE A 134 -16.91 -10.78 8.62
N GLY A 135 -15.71 -11.32 8.70
CA GLY A 135 -14.90 -11.38 9.90
C GLY A 135 -14.36 -10.01 10.27
N SER A 136 -13.69 -9.36 9.34
CA SER A 136 -13.19 -7.99 9.50
C SER A 136 -13.21 -7.22 8.19
N PHE A 137 -13.28 -5.90 8.28
CA PHE A 137 -12.97 -5.02 7.18
C PHE A 137 -12.18 -3.81 7.68
N SER A 138 -11.36 -3.29 6.80
CA SER A 138 -10.63 -2.04 7.00
C SER A 138 -10.54 -1.32 5.66
N GLU A 139 -10.95 -0.08 5.64
CA GLU A 139 -10.75 0.83 4.52
C GLU A 139 -10.04 2.07 5.04
N SER A 140 -8.97 2.47 4.37
CA SER A 140 -8.27 3.69 4.72
C SER A 140 -7.80 4.41 3.47
N TRP A 141 -7.93 5.71 3.47
CA TRP A 141 -7.33 6.53 2.45
C TRP A 141 -6.52 7.68 3.07
N LYS A 142 -5.50 8.07 2.36
CA LYS A 142 -4.58 9.12 2.76
C LYS A 142 -4.31 10.03 1.58
N ALA A 143 -4.37 11.34 1.81
CA ALA A 143 -3.92 12.34 0.86
C ALA A 143 -2.88 13.23 1.54
N GLY A 144 -1.70 13.34 0.94
CA GLY A 144 -0.59 14.12 1.45
C GLY A 144 -0.08 15.11 0.43
N LEU A 145 0.17 16.34 0.87
CA LEU A 145 0.85 17.37 0.10
C LEU A 145 2.16 17.69 0.80
N ARG A 146 3.25 17.67 0.07
CA ARG A 146 4.55 18.15 0.51
C ARG A 146 5.08 19.19 -0.45
N MET A 147 5.53 20.31 0.10
CA MET A 147 6.28 21.33 -0.62
C MET A 147 7.69 21.36 -0.04
N SER A 148 8.70 21.32 -0.87
CA SER A 148 10.09 21.51 -0.44
C SER A 148 10.77 22.60 -1.25
N TYR A 149 11.61 23.36 -0.58
CA TYR A 149 12.37 24.46 -1.17
C TYR A 149 13.83 24.37 -0.77
N GLN A 150 14.70 24.61 -1.72
CA GLN A 150 16.15 24.63 -1.49
C GLN A 150 16.61 26.08 -1.30
N PHE A 151 16.90 26.48 -0.07
CA PHE A 151 17.37 27.84 0.26
C PHE A 151 18.79 28.10 -0.23
N SER A 152 19.64 27.06 -0.13
CA SER A 152 21.03 27.08 -0.61
C SER A 152 21.49 25.65 -0.92
N THR A 153 22.72 25.48 -1.38
CA THR A 153 23.32 24.16 -1.59
C THR A 153 23.40 23.31 -0.32
N LYS A 154 23.35 23.96 0.86
CA LYS A 154 23.48 23.30 2.18
C LYS A 154 22.20 23.35 3.00
N VAL A 155 21.22 24.14 2.63
CA VAL A 155 19.98 24.35 3.41
C VAL A 155 18.77 24.08 2.55
N SER A 156 17.90 23.21 3.00
CA SER A 156 16.58 22.98 2.43
C SER A 156 15.53 22.90 3.53
N GLY A 157 14.30 23.20 3.18
CA GLY A 157 13.17 23.08 4.10
C GLY A 157 11.90 22.70 3.37
N GLY A 158 10.92 22.29 4.12
CA GLY A 158 9.66 21.85 3.55
C GLY A 158 8.49 22.00 4.50
N ILE A 159 7.32 21.97 3.90
CA ILE A 159 6.02 21.95 4.58
C ILE A 159 5.31 20.68 4.10
N ARG A 160 4.68 19.98 5.02
CA ARG A 160 3.83 18.83 4.71
C ARG A 160 2.46 19.00 5.36
N TYR A 161 1.47 18.52 4.66
CA TYR A 161 0.13 18.32 5.18
C TYR A 161 -0.35 16.94 4.78
N GLU A 162 -0.88 16.20 5.73
CA GLU A 162 -1.43 14.88 5.50
C GLU A 162 -2.83 14.79 6.12
N TYR A 163 -3.76 14.29 5.34
CA TYR A 163 -5.09 13.91 5.77
C TYR A 163 -5.22 12.40 5.64
N ARG A 164 -5.67 11.75 6.69
CA ARG A 164 -5.94 10.32 6.73
C ARG A 164 -7.33 10.07 7.27
N GLU A 165 -8.04 9.19 6.61
CA GLU A 165 -9.30 8.66 7.07
C GLU A 165 -9.25 7.14 7.05
N SER A 166 -9.71 6.51 8.11
CA SER A 166 -9.82 5.05 8.21
C SER A 166 -11.17 4.66 8.76
N ASP A 167 -11.72 3.59 8.22
CA ASP A 167 -12.94 2.95 8.72
C ASP A 167 -12.66 1.46 8.93
N THR A 168 -12.95 0.98 10.12
CA THR A 168 -12.77 -0.42 10.49
C THR A 168 -14.00 -0.94 11.21
N ARG A 169 -14.25 -2.23 11.11
CA ARG A 169 -15.37 -2.87 11.80
C ARG A 169 -15.35 -2.65 13.32
N THR A 170 -14.15 -2.57 13.90
CA THR A 170 -13.99 -2.55 15.37
C THR A 170 -14.01 -1.13 15.94
N THR A 171 -13.35 -0.18 15.27
CA THR A 171 -13.17 1.19 15.80
C THR A 171 -14.04 2.22 15.10
N GLY A 172 -14.71 1.82 13.98
CA GLY A 172 -15.47 2.74 13.14
C GLY A 172 -14.57 3.73 12.41
N ARG A 173 -15.15 4.86 12.03
CA ARG A 173 -14.49 5.90 11.26
C ARG A 173 -13.61 6.78 12.13
N LYS A 174 -12.35 6.94 11.73
CA LYS A 174 -11.36 7.82 12.37
C LYS A 174 -10.76 8.76 11.33
N ILE A 175 -10.56 10.02 11.70
CA ILE A 175 -9.93 11.04 10.87
C ILE A 175 -8.72 11.60 11.61
N ASP A 176 -7.56 11.58 10.95
CA ASP A 176 -6.32 12.18 11.43
C ASP A 176 -5.85 13.26 10.44
N ARG A 177 -5.31 14.34 10.97
CA ARG A 177 -4.71 15.43 10.19
C ARG A 177 -3.35 15.75 10.78
N ASP A 178 -2.34 15.77 9.95
CA ASP A 178 -0.97 16.10 10.33
C ASP A 178 -0.47 17.28 9.52
N PHE A 179 0.15 18.23 10.20
CA PHE A 179 0.85 19.35 9.59
C PHE A 179 2.26 19.40 10.16
N GLY A 180 3.25 19.51 9.31
CA GLY A 180 4.64 19.56 9.72
C GLY A 180 5.48 20.47 8.84
N PHE A 181 6.60 20.91 9.39
CA PHE A 181 7.67 21.57 8.64
C PHE A 181 8.99 20.90 8.99
N ASP A 182 9.92 20.92 8.05
CA ASP A 182 11.25 20.37 8.22
C ASP A 182 12.31 21.35 7.67
N VAL A 183 13.47 21.37 8.31
CA VAL A 183 14.65 22.07 7.83
C VAL A 183 15.83 21.10 7.88
N ASN A 184 16.51 20.97 6.75
CA ASN A 184 17.68 20.09 6.61
C ASN A 184 18.93 20.95 6.37
N LEU A 185 19.97 20.69 7.14
CA LEU A 185 21.29 21.32 7.05
C LEU A 185 22.32 20.26 6.65
N ALA A 186 22.98 20.45 5.51
CA ALA A 186 24.12 19.60 5.12
C ALA A 186 25.41 20.23 5.69
N ILE A 187 25.98 19.59 6.71
CA ILE A 187 27.26 19.99 7.29
C ILE A 187 28.33 19.17 6.55
N SER A 188 29.07 19.84 5.65
CA SER A 188 30.27 19.23 5.05
C SER A 188 31.46 19.59 5.92
N GLY A 189 32.10 18.60 6.52
CA GLY A 189 33.43 18.74 7.13
C GLY A 189 34.51 18.88 6.06
#